data_e919f0651d9dac2340e2a3c5ecb5469f
#
_entry.id   e919f0651d9dac2340e2a3c5ecb5469f
#
_cell.length_a   1.000
_cell.length_b   1.000
_cell.length_c   1.000
_cell.angle_alpha   90.00
_cell.angle_beta   90.00
_cell.angle_gamma   90.00
#
_symmetry.space_group_name_H-M   'P 1'
#
loop_
_entity.id
_entity.type
_entity.pdbx_description
1 polymer ?
#
loop_
_entity_poly.entity_id
_entity_poly.type
_entity_poly.pdbx_seq_one_letter_code
_entity_poly.pdbx_strand_id
1 'polypeptide(L)'
;MSETSQLKLIARIHSDFAEKFGIPRQSGLVDELRATVVFEPEFRNSDALRGLEGFSHLWLIWQFSKAVREDWSPTVRPPRLGGNERMGVFATRSPFRPNPIGLSCVRLVGVELHPTLGPVIHVAGADLMDGTPIYDIKPYLPYADCKPEAVGGFASTPKEATLQVVCPEELLSPLPADRHAALLAVLAQDPRPSYQDDPERVYGFGFAGVNVRFTVDGNTLTVVSIDRT
;
A
#
# COMPACT_ATOMS: atom_id res chain seq x y z
N MET A 1 22.01 7.20 27.62
CA MET A 1 22.05 7.60 26.19
C MET A 1 21.22 6.58 25.43
N SER A 2 20.22 6.99 24.65
CA SER A 2 19.48 6.04 23.81
C SER A 2 20.40 5.62 22.65
N GLU A 3 20.59 4.30 22.49
CA GLU A 3 21.32 3.76 21.36
C GLU A 3 20.47 3.97 20.09
N THR A 4 21.07 4.50 19.03
CA THR A 4 20.42 4.75 17.76
C THR A 4 21.12 3.92 16.69
N SER A 5 20.37 3.08 15.98
CA SER A 5 20.84 2.32 14.82
C SER A 5 20.41 3.02 13.54
N GLN A 6 21.30 3.08 12.53
CA GLN A 6 20.98 3.61 11.21
C GLN A 6 20.68 2.47 10.24
N LEU A 7 19.56 2.59 9.51
CA LEU A 7 19.22 1.69 8.42
C LEU A 7 19.67 2.31 7.10
N LYS A 8 20.23 1.50 6.20
CA LYS A 8 20.53 1.93 4.83
C LYS A 8 19.27 1.88 3.98
N LEU A 9 19.05 2.94 3.21
CA LEU A 9 18.08 2.94 2.13
C LEU A 9 18.63 2.11 0.97
N ILE A 10 17.98 0.99 0.65
CA ILE A 10 18.47 0.10 -0.41
C ILE A 10 17.73 0.29 -1.75
N ALA A 11 16.46 0.69 -1.68
CA ALA A 11 15.60 0.83 -2.86
C ALA A 11 14.44 1.78 -2.59
N ARG A 12 13.75 2.17 -3.65
CA ARG A 12 12.44 2.83 -3.59
C ARG A 12 11.42 2.06 -4.40
N ILE A 13 10.18 2.07 -3.94
CA ILE A 13 9.08 1.54 -4.74
C ILE A 13 8.46 2.66 -5.55
N HIS A 14 8.15 2.37 -6.82
CA HIS A 14 7.35 3.21 -7.71
C HIS A 14 5.98 2.58 -7.88
N SER A 15 4.94 3.33 -7.55
CA SER A 15 3.54 2.90 -7.55
C SER A 15 2.65 3.95 -8.18
N ASP A 16 1.38 3.60 -8.40
CA ASP A 16 0.38 4.49 -8.99
C ASP A 16 -0.18 5.52 -8.00
N PHE A 17 0.28 5.54 -6.72
CA PHE A 17 -0.20 6.46 -5.68
C PHE A 17 0.82 7.56 -5.38
N ALA A 18 0.55 8.78 -5.84
CA ALA A 18 1.37 9.96 -5.50
C ALA A 18 1.15 10.45 -4.06
N GLU A 19 0.01 10.12 -3.47
CA GLU A 19 -0.40 10.54 -2.14
C GLU A 19 -1.00 9.38 -1.32
N LYS A 20 -1.22 9.63 -0.02
CA LYS A 20 -1.65 8.60 0.93
C LYS A 20 -3.12 8.19 0.78
N PHE A 21 -3.97 9.10 0.28
CA PHE A 21 -5.40 8.82 0.12
C PHE A 21 -5.63 7.88 -1.06
N GLY A 22 -6.49 6.89 -0.89
CA GLY A 22 -6.75 5.86 -1.92
C GLY A 22 -5.89 4.60 -1.79
N ILE A 23 -4.75 4.63 -1.09
CA ILE A 23 -3.92 3.44 -0.89
C ILE A 23 -4.70 2.39 -0.09
N PRO A 24 -4.72 1.10 -0.52
CA PRO A 24 -5.29 0.01 0.26
C PRO A 24 -4.71 -0.06 1.66
N ARG A 25 -5.52 -0.43 2.64
CA ARG A 25 -5.11 -0.42 4.07
C ARG A 25 -4.06 -1.45 4.44
N GLN A 26 -3.93 -2.50 3.64
CA GLN A 26 -2.93 -3.56 3.77
C GLN A 26 -2.54 -4.07 2.39
N SER A 27 -1.34 -4.60 2.27
CA SER A 27 -0.88 -5.29 1.07
C SER A 27 -1.73 -6.53 0.78
N GLY A 28 -1.84 -6.91 -0.49
CA GLY A 28 -2.57 -8.08 -0.95
C GLY A 28 -4.09 -7.94 -0.96
N LEU A 29 -4.67 -6.76 -0.62
CA LEU A 29 -6.12 -6.52 -0.75
C LEU A 29 -6.55 -6.23 -2.19
N VAL A 30 -5.63 -5.74 -3.02
CA VAL A 30 -5.86 -5.42 -4.43
C VAL A 30 -4.69 -5.97 -5.25
N ASP A 31 -4.87 -7.16 -5.76
CA ASP A 31 -3.84 -7.90 -6.50
C ASP A 31 -3.52 -7.31 -7.89
N GLU A 32 -4.42 -6.49 -8.42
CA GLU A 32 -4.27 -5.80 -9.69
C GLU A 32 -3.24 -4.66 -9.65
N LEU A 33 -2.97 -4.11 -8.47
CA LEU A 33 -1.97 -3.05 -8.30
C LEU A 33 -0.58 -3.56 -8.70
N ARG A 34 0.10 -2.79 -9.52
CA ARG A 34 1.47 -3.05 -9.96
C ARG A 34 2.40 -1.98 -9.42
N ALA A 35 3.57 -2.41 -8.98
CA ALA A 35 4.61 -1.50 -8.55
C ALA A 35 5.99 -2.07 -8.92
N THR A 36 6.99 -1.17 -8.98
CA THR A 36 8.36 -1.53 -9.30
C THR A 36 9.29 -1.07 -8.19
N VAL A 37 10.08 -1.99 -7.65
CA VAL A 37 11.15 -1.68 -6.70
C VAL A 37 12.42 -1.40 -7.49
N VAL A 38 12.94 -0.18 -7.36
CA VAL A 38 14.16 0.31 -8.01
C VAL A 38 15.23 0.51 -6.96
N PHE A 39 16.36 -0.17 -7.13
CA PHE A 39 17.46 -0.08 -6.18
C PHE A 39 18.21 1.25 -6.27
N GLU A 40 18.70 1.73 -5.14
CA GLU A 40 19.67 2.82 -5.11
C GLU A 40 20.97 2.39 -5.82
N PRO A 41 21.73 3.30 -6.43
CA PRO A 41 22.89 2.95 -7.29
C PRO A 41 23.90 2.00 -6.63
N GLU A 42 24.17 2.15 -5.33
CA GLU A 42 25.08 1.28 -4.56
C GLU A 42 24.64 -0.20 -4.54
N PHE A 43 23.32 -0.45 -4.65
CA PHE A 43 22.72 -1.79 -4.48
C PHE A 43 22.26 -2.42 -5.80
N ARG A 44 22.56 -1.81 -6.96
CA ARG A 44 22.18 -2.29 -8.31
C ARG A 44 23.07 -3.45 -8.75
N ASN A 45 23.00 -4.55 -8.02
CA ASN A 45 23.77 -5.76 -8.33
C ASN A 45 22.82 -6.94 -8.56
N SER A 46 22.81 -7.49 -9.77
CA SER A 46 21.95 -8.62 -10.14
C SER A 46 22.25 -9.90 -9.36
N ASP A 47 23.49 -10.07 -8.87
CA ASP A 47 23.82 -11.23 -8.03
C ASP A 47 23.04 -11.23 -6.69
N ALA A 48 22.64 -10.05 -6.19
CA ALA A 48 21.83 -9.95 -4.99
C ALA A 48 20.39 -10.46 -5.18
N LEU A 49 19.94 -10.58 -6.43
CA LEU A 49 18.60 -11.09 -6.78
C LEU A 49 18.61 -12.55 -7.25
N ARG A 50 19.78 -13.18 -7.29
CA ARG A 50 19.92 -14.56 -7.75
C ARG A 50 19.06 -15.50 -6.91
N GLY A 51 18.15 -16.23 -7.56
CA GLY A 51 17.24 -17.17 -6.92
C GLY A 51 15.93 -16.56 -6.40
N LEU A 52 15.76 -15.22 -6.49
CA LEU A 52 14.54 -14.54 -6.02
C LEU A 52 13.29 -15.02 -6.78
N GLU A 53 13.40 -15.30 -8.07
CA GLU A 53 12.32 -15.78 -8.94
C GLU A 53 11.74 -17.14 -8.53
N GLY A 54 12.43 -17.87 -7.64
CA GLY A 54 11.92 -19.11 -7.04
C GLY A 54 10.85 -18.88 -5.96
N PHE A 55 10.60 -17.62 -5.57
CA PHE A 55 9.60 -17.25 -4.54
C PHE A 55 8.41 -16.55 -5.17
N SER A 56 7.22 -16.83 -4.66
CA SER A 56 5.98 -16.20 -5.12
C SER A 56 5.70 -14.86 -4.43
N HIS A 57 6.18 -14.69 -3.19
CA HIS A 57 5.91 -13.49 -2.38
C HIS A 57 7.18 -13.02 -1.67
N LEU A 58 7.19 -11.72 -1.39
CA LEU A 58 8.28 -11.01 -0.72
C LEU A 58 7.73 -10.18 0.43
N TRP A 59 8.52 -10.10 1.50
CA TRP A 59 8.38 -9.08 2.53
C TRP A 59 9.17 -7.84 2.13
N LEU A 60 8.50 -6.69 2.06
CA LEU A 60 9.14 -5.38 1.96
C LEU A 60 9.18 -4.74 3.34
N ILE A 61 10.36 -4.35 3.80
CA ILE A 61 10.59 -3.60 5.04
C ILE A 61 10.90 -2.16 4.64
N TRP A 62 10.02 -1.23 5.03
CA TRP A 62 10.00 0.13 4.50
C TRP A 62 9.69 1.18 5.56
N GLN A 63 9.80 2.46 5.22
CA GLN A 63 9.55 3.58 6.13
C GLN A 63 8.27 4.32 5.80
N PHE A 64 7.49 4.64 6.83
CA PHE A 64 6.42 5.63 6.75
C PHE A 64 6.99 7.05 6.65
N SER A 65 7.63 7.38 5.52
CA SER A 65 8.41 8.61 5.32
C SER A 65 7.62 9.91 5.49
N LYS A 66 6.29 9.88 5.30
CA LYS A 66 5.40 11.03 5.48
C LYS A 66 4.74 11.10 6.87
N ALA A 67 5.08 10.18 7.79
CA ALA A 67 4.48 10.12 9.12
C ALA A 67 5.53 10.14 10.24
N VAL A 68 6.77 10.50 9.93
CA VAL A 68 7.85 10.66 10.92
C VAL A 68 7.50 11.81 11.86
N ARG A 69 7.62 11.57 13.16
CA ARG A 69 7.43 12.56 14.22
C ARG A 69 8.63 12.54 15.15
N GLU A 70 8.93 13.69 15.76
CA GLU A 70 9.99 13.77 16.79
C GLU A 70 9.57 13.00 18.05
N ASP A 71 8.32 13.15 18.46
CA ASP A 71 7.75 12.45 19.61
C ASP A 71 6.82 11.32 19.20
N TRP A 72 6.87 10.21 19.95
CA TRP A 72 5.97 9.11 19.80
C TRP A 72 4.89 9.10 20.90
N SER A 73 3.76 8.44 20.64
CA SER A 73 2.71 8.25 21.63
C SER A 73 2.57 6.77 21.97
N PRO A 74 2.47 6.39 23.26
CA PRO A 74 2.27 5.00 23.66
C PRO A 74 0.89 4.45 23.20
N THR A 75 -0.04 5.34 22.88
CA THR A 75 -1.37 4.94 22.42
C THR A 75 -1.78 5.68 21.14
N VAL A 76 -2.58 5.02 20.33
CA VAL A 76 -3.18 5.55 19.11
C VAL A 76 -4.68 5.25 19.10
N ARG A 77 -5.44 5.92 18.22
CA ARG A 77 -6.87 5.67 17.99
C ARG A 77 -7.06 5.01 16.63
N PRO A 78 -7.19 3.67 16.56
CA PRO A 78 -7.39 2.98 15.30
C PRO A 78 -8.72 3.40 14.65
N PRO A 79 -8.73 3.79 13.36
CA PRO A 79 -9.98 4.13 12.66
C PRO A 79 -10.99 2.98 12.65
N ARG A 80 -10.50 1.74 12.70
CA ARG A 80 -11.31 0.53 12.73
C ARG A 80 -12.20 0.42 13.99
N LEU A 81 -11.80 1.03 15.10
CA LEU A 81 -12.55 1.12 16.35
C LEU A 81 -13.35 2.44 16.44
N GLY A 82 -13.71 3.03 15.28
CA GLY A 82 -14.43 4.30 15.23
C GLY A 82 -13.63 5.53 15.66
N GLY A 83 -12.32 5.37 15.92
CA GLY A 83 -11.43 6.46 16.33
C GLY A 83 -11.63 6.94 17.76
N ASN A 84 -12.51 6.33 18.55
CA ASN A 84 -12.83 6.71 19.93
C ASN A 84 -12.01 5.92 20.95
N GLU A 85 -11.73 4.66 20.68
CA GLU A 85 -10.95 3.81 21.58
C GLU A 85 -9.44 4.02 21.39
N ARG A 86 -8.73 4.01 22.54
CA ARG A 86 -7.26 4.05 22.54
C ARG A 86 -6.69 2.64 22.64
N MET A 87 -5.75 2.35 21.75
CA MET A 87 -5.00 1.09 21.76
C MET A 87 -3.51 1.37 21.93
N GLY A 88 -2.79 0.47 22.59
CA GLY A 88 -1.33 0.51 22.63
C GLY A 88 -0.76 0.53 21.20
N VAL A 89 0.22 1.38 20.93
CA VAL A 89 0.79 1.54 19.58
C VAL A 89 1.35 0.21 19.03
N PHE A 90 1.91 -0.63 19.89
CA PHE A 90 2.45 -1.93 19.51
C PHE A 90 1.39 -3.00 19.24
N ALA A 91 0.14 -2.78 19.69
CA ALA A 91 -1.02 -3.60 19.30
C ALA A 91 -1.63 -3.16 17.96
N THR A 92 -1.01 -2.25 17.24
CA THR A 92 -1.49 -1.70 15.97
C THR A 92 -0.40 -1.67 14.90
N ARG A 93 -0.80 -1.44 13.64
CA ARG A 93 0.10 -1.14 12.52
C ARG A 93 0.16 0.37 12.21
N SER A 94 -0.09 1.21 13.22
CA SER A 94 -0.01 2.67 13.08
C SER A 94 1.40 3.13 12.71
N PRO A 95 1.54 4.13 11.82
CA PRO A 95 2.84 4.74 11.51
C PRO A 95 3.42 5.56 12.67
N PHE A 96 2.59 5.99 13.63
CA PHE A 96 2.98 6.85 14.76
C PHE A 96 3.62 6.04 15.89
N ARG A 97 4.74 5.41 15.59
CA ARG A 97 5.48 4.52 16.49
C ARG A 97 6.95 4.97 16.58
N PRO A 98 7.71 4.53 17.60
CA PRO A 98 9.11 4.97 17.79
C PRO A 98 9.97 4.79 16.55
N ASN A 99 9.84 3.66 15.87
CA ASN A 99 10.46 3.39 14.58
C ASN A 99 9.33 3.26 13.56
N PRO A 100 9.10 4.24 12.69
CA PRO A 100 8.02 4.24 11.72
C PRO A 100 8.31 3.28 10.55
N ILE A 101 8.53 2.01 10.87
CA ILE A 101 8.82 0.94 9.92
C ILE A 101 7.52 0.23 9.55
N GLY A 102 7.30 0.05 8.26
CA GLY A 102 6.23 -0.75 7.67
C GLY A 102 6.72 -2.11 7.21
N LEU A 103 5.79 -3.04 7.10
CA LEU A 103 5.99 -4.39 6.62
C LEU A 103 4.84 -4.76 5.69
N SER A 104 5.14 -5.08 4.43
CA SER A 104 4.16 -5.45 3.42
C SER A 104 4.56 -6.76 2.75
N CYS A 105 3.64 -7.73 2.73
CA CYS A 105 3.79 -8.93 1.93
C CYS A 105 3.23 -8.63 0.53
N VAL A 106 4.07 -8.72 -0.49
CA VAL A 106 3.69 -8.44 -1.88
C VAL A 106 3.95 -9.67 -2.76
N ARG A 107 3.17 -9.85 -3.81
CA ARG A 107 3.40 -10.92 -4.78
C ARG A 107 4.53 -10.52 -5.72
N LEU A 108 5.51 -11.39 -5.91
CA LEU A 108 6.55 -11.23 -6.92
C LEU A 108 5.94 -11.47 -8.32
N VAL A 109 6.08 -10.50 -9.21
CA VAL A 109 5.68 -10.60 -10.62
C VAL A 109 6.86 -11.02 -11.48
N GLY A 110 8.05 -10.49 -11.21
CA GLY A 110 9.26 -10.84 -11.90
C GLY A 110 10.44 -9.94 -11.54
N VAL A 111 11.60 -10.32 -12.04
CA VAL A 111 12.83 -9.54 -11.97
C VAL A 111 13.23 -9.16 -13.39
N GLU A 112 13.59 -7.91 -13.62
CA GLU A 112 13.99 -7.38 -14.91
C GLU A 112 15.37 -6.73 -14.81
N LEU A 113 16.23 -6.94 -15.80
CA LEU A 113 17.43 -6.14 -15.96
C LEU A 113 17.12 -4.93 -16.86
N HIS A 114 16.67 -3.84 -16.21
CA HIS A 114 16.29 -2.62 -16.90
C HIS A 114 17.53 -1.89 -17.47
N PRO A 115 17.49 -1.37 -18.73
CA PRO A 115 18.67 -0.82 -19.41
C PRO A 115 19.38 0.33 -18.69
N THR A 116 18.65 1.17 -17.94
CA THR A 116 19.19 2.36 -17.25
C THR A 116 19.14 2.26 -15.73
N LEU A 117 18.18 1.50 -15.17
CA LEU A 117 17.97 1.39 -13.72
C LEU A 117 18.73 0.20 -13.11
N GLY A 118 19.31 -0.68 -13.95
CA GLY A 118 19.87 -1.94 -13.49
C GLY A 118 18.77 -2.95 -13.12
N PRO A 119 19.05 -3.90 -12.22
CA PRO A 119 18.04 -4.86 -11.81
C PRO A 119 16.92 -4.18 -11.05
N VAL A 120 15.65 -4.52 -11.40
CA VAL A 120 14.43 -4.05 -10.74
C VAL A 120 13.54 -5.24 -10.41
N ILE A 121 12.66 -5.07 -9.42
CA ILE A 121 11.70 -6.10 -9.02
C ILE A 121 10.29 -5.56 -9.28
N HIS A 122 9.51 -6.28 -10.09
CA HIS A 122 8.09 -6.01 -10.29
C HIS A 122 7.27 -6.79 -9.28
N VAL A 123 6.36 -6.09 -8.60
CA VAL A 123 5.51 -6.65 -7.56
C VAL A 123 4.04 -6.31 -7.79
N ALA A 124 3.15 -7.09 -7.17
CA ALA A 124 1.72 -6.85 -7.17
C ALA A 124 1.17 -6.79 -5.74
N GLY A 125 0.05 -6.08 -5.57
CA GLY A 125 -0.63 -5.96 -4.29
C GLY A 125 0.07 -5.06 -3.26
N ALA A 126 0.94 -4.15 -3.70
CA ALA A 126 1.63 -3.22 -2.79
C ALA A 126 0.69 -2.12 -2.28
N ASP A 127 0.79 -1.82 -0.97
CA ASP A 127 0.06 -0.78 -0.25
C ASP A 127 0.96 0.42 0.08
N LEU A 128 1.82 0.79 -0.86
CA LEU A 128 2.84 1.81 -0.67
C LEU A 128 2.66 2.99 -1.64
N MET A 129 2.93 4.18 -1.12
CA MET A 129 2.99 5.41 -1.91
C MET A 129 4.24 5.42 -2.81
N ASP A 130 4.15 6.08 -3.95
CA ASP A 130 5.30 6.30 -4.83
C ASP A 130 6.49 6.94 -4.11
N GLY A 131 7.70 6.47 -4.41
CA GLY A 131 8.94 6.91 -3.78
C GLY A 131 9.17 6.43 -2.35
N THR A 132 8.32 5.53 -1.81
CA THR A 132 8.50 5.01 -0.44
C THR A 132 9.85 4.30 -0.30
N PRO A 133 10.66 4.67 0.73
CA PRO A 133 11.97 4.06 0.98
C PRO A 133 11.85 2.60 1.43
N ILE A 134 12.64 1.71 0.83
CA ILE A 134 12.77 0.30 1.19
C ILE A 134 14.12 0.08 1.86
N TYR A 135 14.11 -0.57 3.02
CA TYR A 135 15.31 -0.87 3.82
C TYR A 135 15.77 -2.31 3.68
N ASP A 136 14.84 -3.24 3.43
CA ASP A 136 15.16 -4.65 3.25
C ASP A 136 14.08 -5.38 2.46
N ILE A 137 14.47 -6.47 1.81
CA ILE A 137 13.60 -7.36 1.05
C ILE A 137 13.92 -8.79 1.47
N LYS A 138 12.90 -9.55 1.88
CA LYS A 138 13.04 -10.95 2.26
C LYS A 138 12.05 -11.83 1.53
N PRO A 139 12.40 -13.05 1.16
CA PRO A 139 11.44 -14.00 0.62
C PRO A 139 10.39 -14.37 1.68
N TYR A 140 9.14 -14.55 1.28
CA TYR A 140 8.10 -15.15 2.11
C TYR A 140 8.30 -16.67 2.14
N LEU A 141 8.36 -17.23 3.34
CA LEU A 141 8.54 -18.67 3.58
C LEU A 141 7.25 -19.27 4.15
N PRO A 142 6.43 -19.98 3.33
CA PRO A 142 5.12 -20.46 3.77
C PRO A 142 5.16 -21.26 5.08
N TYR A 143 6.16 -22.10 5.27
CA TYR A 143 6.28 -22.92 6.49
C TYR A 143 6.59 -22.12 7.75
N ALA A 144 7.19 -20.92 7.61
CA ALA A 144 7.60 -20.06 8.73
C ALA A 144 6.62 -18.90 8.95
N ASP A 145 6.15 -18.29 7.86
CA ASP A 145 5.38 -17.04 7.91
C ASP A 145 3.86 -17.27 8.01
N CYS A 146 3.35 -18.37 7.43
CA CYS A 146 1.94 -18.69 7.50
C CYS A 146 1.58 -19.29 8.86
N LYS A 147 0.60 -18.68 9.56
CA LYS A 147 0.07 -19.12 10.85
C LYS A 147 -1.46 -19.18 10.77
N PRO A 148 -2.03 -20.28 10.25
CA PRO A 148 -3.50 -20.39 10.08
C PRO A 148 -4.28 -20.24 11.39
N GLU A 149 -3.66 -20.62 12.53
CA GLU A 149 -4.25 -20.54 13.86
C GLU A 149 -4.13 -19.16 14.51
N ALA A 150 -3.49 -18.18 13.84
CA ALA A 150 -3.26 -16.87 14.43
C ALA A 150 -4.54 -16.11 14.72
N VAL A 151 -4.60 -15.46 15.90
CA VAL A 151 -5.73 -14.63 16.33
C VAL A 151 -5.39 -13.16 16.10
N GLY A 152 -6.24 -12.45 15.36
CA GLY A 152 -6.03 -11.07 14.93
C GLY A 152 -6.46 -9.99 15.93
N GLY A 153 -6.88 -10.32 17.16
CA GLY A 153 -7.37 -9.36 18.14
C GLY A 153 -8.56 -8.54 17.60
N PHE A 154 -8.56 -7.23 17.80
CA PHE A 154 -9.60 -6.34 17.26
C PHE A 154 -9.60 -6.24 15.72
N ALA A 155 -8.59 -6.81 15.06
CA ALA A 155 -8.45 -6.82 13.61
C ALA A 155 -8.71 -8.20 12.98
N SER A 156 -9.29 -9.15 13.73
CA SER A 156 -9.50 -10.55 13.29
C SER A 156 -10.44 -10.67 12.10
N THR A 157 -11.43 -9.79 11.98
CA THR A 157 -12.38 -9.83 10.87
C THR A 157 -11.93 -8.88 9.76
N PRO A 158 -11.71 -9.32 8.53
CA PRO A 158 -11.51 -8.40 7.42
C PRO A 158 -12.70 -7.43 7.31
N LYS A 159 -12.50 -6.22 6.80
CA LYS A 159 -13.62 -5.37 6.44
C LYS A 159 -14.22 -5.99 5.16
N GLU A 160 -15.29 -6.76 5.31
CA GLU A 160 -15.89 -7.56 4.24
C GLU A 160 -16.61 -6.73 3.16
N ALA A 161 -16.92 -5.47 3.44
CA ALA A 161 -17.69 -4.66 2.52
C ALA A 161 -16.81 -4.14 1.37
N THR A 162 -16.84 -4.80 0.26
CA THR A 162 -16.47 -4.20 -1.03
C THR A 162 -17.69 -3.44 -1.55
N LEU A 163 -17.48 -2.17 -1.95
CA LEU A 163 -18.51 -1.35 -2.56
C LEU A 163 -18.79 -1.85 -3.99
N GLN A 164 -20.03 -1.72 -4.43
CA GLN A 164 -20.37 -1.84 -5.84
C GLN A 164 -19.91 -0.58 -6.56
N VAL A 165 -18.95 -0.71 -7.48
CA VAL A 165 -18.41 0.42 -8.23
C VAL A 165 -19.19 0.62 -9.52
N VAL A 166 -19.73 1.83 -9.69
CA VAL A 166 -20.36 2.30 -10.94
C VAL A 166 -19.39 3.29 -11.58
N CYS A 167 -18.80 2.88 -12.70
CA CYS A 167 -17.88 3.69 -13.48
C CYS A 167 -18.19 3.52 -14.97
N PRO A 168 -18.77 4.52 -15.65
CA PRO A 168 -18.93 4.53 -17.10
C PRO A 168 -17.58 4.33 -17.80
N GLU A 169 -17.55 3.50 -18.84
CA GLU A 169 -16.30 3.13 -19.54
C GLU A 169 -15.61 4.36 -20.14
N GLU A 170 -16.39 5.35 -20.56
CA GLU A 170 -15.90 6.61 -21.13
C GLU A 170 -15.03 7.39 -20.14
N LEU A 171 -15.32 7.31 -18.84
CA LEU A 171 -14.54 7.99 -17.80
C LEU A 171 -13.15 7.36 -17.62
N LEU A 172 -12.95 6.11 -17.99
CA LEU A 172 -11.67 5.44 -17.90
C LEU A 172 -10.68 5.86 -19.00
N SER A 173 -11.15 6.57 -20.04
CA SER A 173 -10.33 6.93 -21.21
C SER A 173 -9.03 7.72 -20.91
N PRO A 174 -8.94 8.58 -19.85
CA PRO A 174 -7.68 9.26 -19.51
C PRO A 174 -6.62 8.33 -18.92
N LEU A 175 -7.02 7.16 -18.40
CA LEU A 175 -6.18 6.20 -17.71
C LEU A 175 -5.70 5.10 -18.68
N PRO A 176 -4.43 4.64 -18.59
CA PRO A 176 -3.96 3.48 -19.35
C PRO A 176 -4.82 2.23 -19.10
N ALA A 177 -5.12 1.46 -20.14
CA ALA A 177 -6.05 0.33 -20.06
C ALA A 177 -5.61 -0.75 -19.06
N ASP A 178 -4.30 -0.95 -18.88
CA ASP A 178 -3.72 -1.88 -17.90
C ASP A 178 -3.89 -1.43 -16.44
N ARG A 179 -4.39 -0.20 -16.20
CA ARG A 179 -4.68 0.36 -14.88
C ARG A 179 -6.16 0.36 -14.53
N HIS A 180 -7.06 0.08 -15.49
CA HIS A 180 -8.51 0.11 -15.26
C HIS A 180 -8.94 -0.86 -14.16
N ALA A 181 -8.53 -2.12 -14.25
CA ALA A 181 -8.87 -3.14 -13.26
C ALA A 181 -8.36 -2.76 -11.85
N ALA A 182 -7.13 -2.25 -11.76
CA ALA A 182 -6.54 -1.82 -10.50
C ALA A 182 -7.32 -0.65 -9.88
N LEU A 183 -7.69 0.38 -10.67
CA LEU A 183 -8.50 1.48 -10.16
C LEU A 183 -9.85 1.02 -9.63
N LEU A 184 -10.59 0.19 -10.39
CA LEU A 184 -11.89 -0.32 -9.97
C LEU A 184 -11.79 -1.16 -8.69
N ALA A 185 -10.77 -2.00 -8.58
CA ALA A 185 -10.53 -2.80 -7.39
C ALA A 185 -10.17 -1.94 -6.15
N VAL A 186 -9.39 -0.86 -6.33
CA VAL A 186 -9.11 0.13 -5.27
C VAL A 186 -10.39 0.82 -4.80
N LEU A 187 -11.23 1.27 -5.73
CA LEU A 187 -12.50 1.93 -5.40
C LEU A 187 -13.45 0.99 -4.63
N ALA A 188 -13.47 -0.30 -5.00
CA ALA A 188 -14.27 -1.30 -4.31
C ALA A 188 -13.86 -1.51 -2.84
N GLN A 189 -12.61 -1.19 -2.45
CA GLN A 189 -12.12 -1.28 -1.07
C GLN A 189 -12.58 -0.12 -0.16
N ASP A 190 -13.46 0.76 -0.61
CA ASP A 190 -13.94 1.94 0.12
C ASP A 190 -12.78 2.82 0.63
N PRO A 191 -12.21 3.66 -0.25
CA PRO A 191 -11.07 4.51 0.11
C PRO A 191 -11.42 5.63 1.09
N ARG A 192 -12.71 5.85 1.41
CA ARG A 192 -13.13 6.88 2.36
C ARG A 192 -12.55 6.69 3.76
N PRO A 193 -12.33 7.77 4.52
CA PRO A 193 -12.15 7.68 5.96
C PRO A 193 -13.38 7.02 6.61
N SER A 194 -13.17 6.03 7.49
CA SER A 194 -14.24 5.20 8.07
C SER A 194 -15.26 5.95 8.95
N TYR A 195 -15.00 7.22 9.27
CA TYR A 195 -15.88 8.10 10.04
C TYR A 195 -16.70 9.07 9.17
N GLN A 196 -16.57 8.98 7.84
CA GLN A 196 -17.29 9.83 6.89
C GLN A 196 -18.37 9.01 6.19
N ASP A 197 -19.62 9.42 6.39
CA ASP A 197 -20.79 8.83 5.75
C ASP A 197 -21.71 9.98 5.30
N ASP A 198 -21.33 10.60 4.17
CA ASP A 198 -22.04 11.73 3.57
C ASP A 198 -22.21 11.43 2.07
N PRO A 199 -23.42 11.09 1.62
CA PRO A 199 -23.68 10.70 0.22
C PRO A 199 -23.53 11.86 -0.79
N GLU A 200 -23.67 13.12 -0.33
CA GLU A 200 -23.51 14.30 -1.18
C GLU A 200 -22.04 14.70 -1.36
N ARG A 201 -21.15 14.13 -0.56
CA ARG A 201 -19.73 14.49 -0.57
C ARG A 201 -19.01 13.87 -1.75
N VAL A 202 -18.33 14.71 -2.53
CA VAL A 202 -17.38 14.27 -3.56
C VAL A 202 -16.00 14.08 -2.93
N TYR A 203 -15.50 12.86 -3.01
CA TYR A 203 -14.13 12.49 -2.64
C TYR A 203 -13.23 12.49 -3.86
N GLY A 204 -11.92 12.62 -3.67
CA GLY A 204 -10.98 12.55 -4.79
C GLY A 204 -9.59 12.12 -4.35
N PHE A 205 -8.87 11.40 -5.21
CA PHE A 205 -7.47 11.02 -5.01
C PHE A 205 -6.72 10.88 -6.34
N GLY A 206 -5.39 11.03 -6.26
CA GLY A 206 -4.49 10.82 -7.38
C GLY A 206 -4.16 9.33 -7.58
N PHE A 207 -4.30 8.84 -8.81
CA PHE A 207 -3.97 7.47 -9.21
C PHE A 207 -3.39 7.46 -10.62
N ALA A 208 -2.20 6.89 -10.80
CA ALA A 208 -1.54 6.73 -12.11
C ALA A 208 -1.54 8.00 -12.99
N GLY A 209 -1.34 9.18 -12.38
CA GLY A 209 -1.29 10.47 -13.09
C GLY A 209 -2.64 11.09 -13.44
N VAL A 210 -3.74 10.56 -12.88
CA VAL A 210 -5.08 11.14 -12.98
C VAL A 210 -5.63 11.48 -11.60
N ASN A 211 -6.59 12.40 -11.54
CA ASN A 211 -7.40 12.68 -10.35
C ASN A 211 -8.76 12.01 -10.51
N VAL A 212 -9.08 11.08 -9.61
CA VAL A 212 -10.34 10.32 -9.60
C VAL A 212 -11.29 10.94 -8.58
N ARG A 213 -12.48 11.33 -9.00
CA ARG A 213 -13.54 11.87 -8.13
C ARG A 213 -14.72 10.91 -8.07
N PHE A 214 -15.27 10.71 -6.87
CA PHE A 214 -16.36 9.78 -6.64
C PHE A 214 -17.25 10.21 -5.48
N THR A 215 -18.47 9.70 -5.47
CA THR A 215 -19.40 9.76 -4.35
C THR A 215 -19.69 8.36 -3.85
N VAL A 216 -20.22 8.23 -2.62
CA VAL A 216 -20.65 6.92 -2.10
C VAL A 216 -21.99 7.08 -1.39
N ASP A 217 -22.98 6.32 -1.84
CA ASP A 217 -24.29 6.21 -1.22
C ASP A 217 -24.56 4.74 -0.85
N GLY A 218 -24.73 4.50 0.44
CA GLY A 218 -24.89 3.14 0.99
C GLY A 218 -23.72 2.25 0.58
N ASN A 219 -23.97 1.21 -0.22
CA ASN A 219 -22.97 0.26 -0.71
C ASN A 219 -22.52 0.52 -2.17
N THR A 220 -22.90 1.68 -2.74
CA THR A 220 -22.58 2.01 -4.12
C THR A 220 -21.63 3.19 -4.19
N LEU A 221 -20.49 2.99 -4.85
CA LEU A 221 -19.54 4.03 -5.20
C LEU A 221 -19.74 4.41 -6.67
N THR A 222 -20.03 5.68 -6.92
CA THR A 222 -20.18 6.20 -8.29
C THR A 222 -19.03 7.13 -8.65
N VAL A 223 -18.30 6.80 -9.71
CA VAL A 223 -17.24 7.66 -10.25
C VAL A 223 -17.88 8.85 -10.95
N VAL A 224 -17.50 10.07 -10.54
CA VAL A 224 -18.02 11.33 -11.06
C VAL A 224 -17.15 11.86 -12.20
N SER A 225 -15.83 11.82 -12.03
CA SER A 225 -14.87 12.21 -13.08
C SER A 225 -13.50 11.56 -12.88
N ILE A 226 -12.76 11.43 -13.98
CA ILE A 226 -11.35 11.06 -14.01
C ILE A 226 -10.65 12.06 -14.92
N ASP A 227 -9.81 12.91 -14.35
CA ASP A 227 -9.18 14.03 -15.04
C ASP A 227 -7.64 13.87 -14.97
N ARG A 228 -6.91 14.23 -16.02
CA ARG A 228 -5.45 14.28 -16.00
C ARG A 228 -4.97 15.35 -15.01
N THR A 229 -3.95 15.05 -14.21
CA THR A 229 -3.31 16.00 -13.29
C THR A 229 -2.34 16.94 -13.99
#